data_09fa11dd32e54ef65764d1ef9ff9d673
#
_entry.id   09fa11dd32e54ef65764d1ef9ff9d673
#
_cell.length_a   1.000
_cell.length_b   1.000
_cell.length_c   1.000
_cell.angle_alpha   90.00
_cell.angle_beta   90.00
_cell.angle_gamma   90.00
#
_symmetry.space_group_name_H-M   'P 1'
#
loop_
_entity.id
_entity.type
_entity.pdbx_description
1 polymer ?
#
loop_
_entity_poly.entity_id
_entity_poly.type
_entity_poly.pdbx_seq_one_letter_code
_entity_poly.pdbx_strand_id
1 'polypeptide(L)'
;MSYTTYLFDFDYTLADSSRGIVTCFRNVLNQHGYTDVTDEDIKRTIGKTLEESFSILTGVTDEDQLAGFKSEYRKEADTHMTINTVLFLETKSVLLALKDAGAFIGIISTKYRYRIKEMLDQHFPGSFFNIIIGGEDVQTAKPSPEGLLLAIKQLHVTKAETLYIGDSTVDAATAKAAGVDFAGVTHGVTSAEELGKYPHWKIMNSLEELLETDEQPTHPVVNPPSVPVIVSRRTPCRKKMINIWQILILAVLLWLSFEEGEDSNVFLWAFILVLLYILTKRRILPNRILNSPWWLPCKIRLRALHIKMVQGKKTPPMSEAVSYTHLRAHETSL
;
A
#
# COMPACT_ATOMS: atom_id res chain seq x y z
N MET A 1 -16.54 -5.22 15.92
CA MET A 1 -15.45 -4.30 15.49
C MET A 1 -16.07 -2.91 15.29
N SER A 2 -15.53 -1.87 15.94
CA SER A 2 -16.07 -0.50 15.85
C SER A 2 -15.52 0.28 14.65
N TYR A 3 -14.36 -0.09 14.13
CA TYR A 3 -13.71 0.57 13.01
C TYR A 3 -13.92 -0.19 11.70
N THR A 4 -14.02 0.55 10.59
CA THR A 4 -14.10 0.00 9.23
C THR A 4 -12.81 0.21 8.42
N THR A 5 -11.87 0.99 8.97
CA THR A 5 -10.59 1.34 8.33
C THR A 5 -9.47 1.20 9.33
N TYR A 6 -8.48 0.40 8.98
CA TYR A 6 -7.28 0.15 9.77
C TYR A 6 -6.06 0.62 8.97
N LEU A 7 -5.40 1.65 9.47
CA LEU A 7 -4.17 2.19 8.91
C LEU A 7 -3.01 1.80 9.83
N PHE A 8 -1.96 1.24 9.27
CA PHE A 8 -0.81 0.71 10.03
C PHE A 8 0.45 1.50 9.69
N ASP A 9 1.35 1.69 10.65
CA ASP A 9 2.76 1.87 10.32
C ASP A 9 3.33 0.54 9.80
N PHE A 10 4.55 0.55 9.30
CA PHE A 10 5.18 -0.63 8.71
C PHE A 10 6.27 -1.22 9.61
N ASP A 11 7.33 -0.45 9.87
CA ASP A 11 8.48 -0.91 10.64
C ASP A 11 8.09 -1.07 12.11
N TYR A 12 8.43 -2.21 12.74
CA TYR A 12 8.03 -2.58 14.10
C TYR A 12 6.51 -2.62 14.37
N THR A 13 5.68 -2.43 13.33
CA THR A 13 4.23 -2.60 13.46
C THR A 13 3.76 -3.85 12.71
N LEU A 14 4.01 -3.94 11.41
CA LEU A 14 3.68 -5.09 10.57
C LEU A 14 4.89 -6.01 10.35
N ALA A 15 6.10 -5.47 10.39
CA ALA A 15 7.33 -6.17 10.06
C ALA A 15 8.48 -5.75 10.97
N ASP A 16 9.34 -6.71 11.31
CA ASP A 16 10.65 -6.44 11.88
C ASP A 16 11.65 -6.23 10.74
N SER A 17 12.03 -4.98 10.52
CA SER A 17 13.07 -4.56 9.59
C SER A 17 14.33 -4.05 10.30
N SER A 18 14.41 -4.23 11.61
CA SER A 18 15.50 -3.71 12.44
C SER A 18 16.87 -4.18 11.98
N ARG A 19 17.00 -5.46 11.60
CA ARG A 19 18.25 -6.02 11.12
C ARG A 19 18.72 -5.33 9.82
N GLY A 20 17.82 -5.09 8.88
CA GLY A 20 18.12 -4.38 7.65
C GLY A 20 18.49 -2.92 7.90
N ILE A 21 17.70 -2.24 8.74
CA ILE A 21 17.92 -0.84 9.10
C ILE A 21 19.27 -0.67 9.81
N VAL A 22 19.54 -1.48 10.84
CA VAL A 22 20.81 -1.44 11.59
C VAL A 22 22.00 -1.69 10.67
N THR A 23 21.92 -2.68 9.78
CA THR A 23 22.99 -2.96 8.82
C THR A 23 23.28 -1.74 7.93
N CYS A 24 22.25 -1.14 7.36
CA CYS A 24 22.39 0.03 6.47
C CYS A 24 22.99 1.25 7.21
N PHE A 25 22.47 1.57 8.42
CA PHE A 25 23.04 2.64 9.22
C PHE A 25 24.48 2.36 9.61
N ARG A 26 24.78 1.15 10.09
CA ARG A 26 26.11 0.74 10.51
C ARG A 26 27.14 0.91 9.40
N ASN A 27 26.81 0.48 8.17
CA ASN A 27 27.70 0.59 7.04
C ASN A 27 28.02 2.06 6.74
N VAL A 28 27.01 2.94 6.68
CA VAL A 28 27.23 4.37 6.45
C VAL A 28 28.00 5.03 7.61
N LEU A 29 27.58 4.77 8.86
CA LEU A 29 28.24 5.34 10.04
C LEU A 29 29.73 4.97 10.11
N ASN A 30 30.06 3.69 9.85
CA ASN A 30 31.45 3.22 9.86
C ASN A 30 32.29 3.87 8.75
N GLN A 31 31.73 4.07 7.55
CA GLN A 31 32.42 4.74 6.43
C GLN A 31 32.81 6.18 6.78
N HIS A 32 32.05 6.82 7.66
CA HIS A 32 32.27 8.19 8.10
C HIS A 32 32.94 8.31 9.51
N GLY A 33 33.39 7.18 10.09
CA GLY A 33 34.13 7.15 11.33
C GLY A 33 33.28 7.22 12.62
N TYR A 34 31.96 7.09 12.52
CA TYR A 34 31.04 7.02 13.66
C TYR A 34 30.92 5.60 14.22
N THR A 35 31.97 5.09 14.87
CA THR A 35 32.07 3.72 15.34
C THR A 35 31.46 3.45 16.71
N ASP A 36 31.25 4.50 17.51
CA ASP A 36 30.77 4.40 18.91
C ASP A 36 29.24 4.32 19.01
N VAL A 37 28.51 4.54 17.89
CA VAL A 37 27.06 4.41 17.85
C VAL A 37 26.65 2.96 18.03
N THR A 38 25.80 2.65 19.01
CA THR A 38 25.34 1.28 19.27
C THR A 38 24.15 0.90 18.37
N ASP A 39 23.90 -0.42 18.25
CA ASP A 39 22.70 -0.90 17.52
C ASP A 39 21.40 -0.43 18.18
N GLU A 40 21.40 -0.31 19.49
CA GLU A 40 20.25 0.18 20.25
C GLU A 40 19.99 1.68 19.99
N ASP A 41 21.05 2.49 19.83
CA ASP A 41 20.89 3.89 19.44
C ASP A 41 20.24 3.98 18.06
N ILE A 42 20.69 3.16 17.09
CA ILE A 42 20.09 3.08 15.75
C ILE A 42 18.62 2.69 15.84
N LYS A 43 18.28 1.61 16.57
CA LYS A 43 16.90 1.12 16.70
C LYS A 43 15.96 2.19 17.29
N ARG A 44 16.44 3.03 18.21
CA ARG A 44 15.66 4.14 18.80
C ARG A 44 15.31 5.24 17.80
N THR A 45 15.95 5.27 16.63
CA THR A 45 15.62 6.22 15.56
C THR A 45 14.62 5.67 14.55
N ILE A 46 14.28 4.37 14.61
CA ILE A 46 13.31 3.76 13.68
C ILE A 46 11.96 4.48 13.81
N GLY A 47 11.32 4.76 12.67
CA GLY A 47 10.10 5.57 12.60
C GLY A 47 10.33 7.05 12.28
N LYS A 48 11.56 7.57 12.48
CA LYS A 48 11.96 8.93 12.11
C LYS A 48 12.39 9.01 10.63
N THR A 49 12.62 10.23 10.13
CA THR A 49 13.25 10.41 8.82
C THR A 49 14.73 10.00 8.87
N LEU A 50 15.32 9.68 7.72
CA LEU A 50 16.75 9.33 7.66
C LEU A 50 17.64 10.50 8.10
N GLU A 51 17.31 11.73 7.66
CA GLU A 51 18.02 12.93 8.04
C GLU A 51 17.99 13.16 9.56
N GLU A 52 16.80 13.05 10.17
CA GLU A 52 16.65 13.18 11.62
C GLU A 52 17.43 12.10 12.36
N SER A 53 17.37 10.85 11.87
CA SER A 53 18.08 9.72 12.46
C SER A 53 19.60 9.93 12.41
N PHE A 54 20.16 10.29 11.25
CA PHE A 54 21.57 10.57 11.12
C PHE A 54 21.98 11.77 11.98
N SER A 55 21.18 12.83 12.04
CA SER A 55 21.45 13.98 12.89
C SER A 55 21.54 13.60 14.36
N ILE A 56 20.63 12.76 14.86
CA ILE A 56 20.62 12.25 16.24
C ILE A 56 21.87 11.39 16.50
N LEU A 57 22.21 10.50 15.58
CA LEU A 57 23.30 9.53 15.76
C LEU A 57 24.70 10.12 15.61
N THR A 58 24.86 11.19 14.84
CA THR A 58 26.15 11.78 14.50
C THR A 58 26.38 13.16 15.06
N GLY A 59 25.31 13.87 15.47
CA GLY A 59 25.35 15.28 15.85
C GLY A 59 25.45 16.24 14.65
N VAL A 60 25.46 15.73 13.40
CA VAL A 60 25.50 16.56 12.18
C VAL A 60 24.18 17.27 11.99
N THR A 61 24.25 18.56 11.64
CA THR A 61 23.08 19.41 11.34
C THR A 61 23.16 20.04 9.95
N ASP A 62 24.27 19.83 9.23
CA ASP A 62 24.45 20.30 7.86
C ASP A 62 23.57 19.51 6.91
N GLU A 63 22.68 20.20 6.17
CA GLU A 63 21.68 19.59 5.31
C GLU A 63 22.31 18.82 4.13
N ASP A 64 23.40 19.33 3.55
CA ASP A 64 24.08 18.69 2.42
C ASP A 64 24.76 17.38 2.87
N GLN A 65 25.38 17.38 4.04
CA GLN A 65 25.98 16.19 4.62
C GLN A 65 24.92 15.14 4.99
N LEU A 66 23.80 15.54 5.58
CA LEU A 66 22.69 14.64 5.88
C LEU A 66 22.06 14.05 4.60
N ALA A 67 21.95 14.85 3.54
CA ALA A 67 21.50 14.38 2.22
C ALA A 67 22.49 13.36 1.62
N GLY A 68 23.80 13.55 1.85
CA GLY A 68 24.84 12.57 1.50
C GLY A 68 24.63 11.24 2.21
N PHE A 69 24.53 11.23 3.54
CA PHE A 69 24.25 10.03 4.34
C PHE A 69 22.97 9.31 3.90
N LYS A 70 21.90 10.06 3.65
CA LYS A 70 20.66 9.52 3.11
C LYS A 70 20.85 8.83 1.76
N SER A 71 21.65 9.42 0.87
CA SER A 71 21.95 8.85 -0.44
C SER A 71 22.71 7.52 -0.33
N GLU A 72 23.71 7.47 0.57
CA GLU A 72 24.49 6.27 0.85
C GLU A 72 23.63 5.16 1.49
N TYR A 73 22.83 5.52 2.51
CA TYR A 73 21.88 4.62 3.13
C TYR A 73 20.93 3.97 2.12
N ARG A 74 20.46 4.73 1.12
CA ARG A 74 19.58 4.20 0.08
C ARG A 74 20.26 3.11 -0.75
N LYS A 75 21.55 3.27 -1.07
CA LYS A 75 22.35 2.27 -1.78
C LYS A 75 22.52 0.99 -0.94
N GLU A 76 22.80 1.15 0.35
CA GLU A 76 22.87 0.01 1.28
C GLU A 76 21.50 -0.71 1.37
N ALA A 77 20.41 0.06 1.45
CA ALA A 77 19.07 -0.47 1.54
C ALA A 77 18.64 -1.25 0.28
N ASP A 78 19.16 -0.90 -0.91
CA ASP A 78 18.92 -1.67 -2.14
C ASP A 78 19.41 -3.12 -2.02
N THR A 79 20.45 -3.35 -1.23
CA THR A 79 21.05 -4.68 -1.05
C THR A 79 20.54 -5.40 0.21
N HIS A 80 20.36 -4.65 1.30
CA HIS A 80 20.22 -5.27 2.62
C HIS A 80 18.82 -5.20 3.22
N MET A 81 17.94 -4.29 2.75
CA MET A 81 16.68 -4.04 3.43
C MET A 81 15.70 -5.20 3.31
N THR A 82 15.31 -5.58 2.10
CA THR A 82 14.23 -6.56 1.86
C THR A 82 14.57 -7.93 2.40
N ILE A 83 15.81 -8.39 2.22
CA ILE A 83 16.27 -9.73 2.69
C ILE A 83 16.37 -9.82 4.22
N ASN A 84 16.43 -8.69 4.92
CA ASN A 84 16.51 -8.60 6.37
C ASN A 84 15.24 -8.01 7.01
N THR A 85 14.12 -8.00 6.28
CA THR A 85 12.80 -7.60 6.77
C THR A 85 11.91 -8.83 6.84
N VAL A 86 11.27 -9.06 7.99
CA VAL A 86 10.40 -10.22 8.22
C VAL A 86 9.07 -9.73 8.79
N LEU A 87 7.94 -10.23 8.29
CA LEU A 87 6.63 -9.96 8.90
C LEU A 87 6.59 -10.59 10.30
N PHE A 88 5.95 -9.92 11.26
CA PHE A 88 5.58 -10.59 12.52
C PHE A 88 4.64 -11.75 12.22
N LEU A 89 4.69 -12.79 13.07
CA LEU A 89 4.01 -14.07 12.81
C LEU A 89 2.51 -13.89 12.60
N GLU A 90 1.88 -13.03 13.38
CA GLU A 90 0.45 -12.75 13.37
C GLU A 90 0.02 -11.78 12.28
N THR A 91 0.95 -10.99 11.72
CA THR A 91 0.60 -9.93 10.75
C THR A 91 -0.29 -10.44 9.63
N LYS A 92 0.08 -11.57 9.02
CA LYS A 92 -0.66 -12.10 7.87
C LYS A 92 -2.07 -12.55 8.25
N SER A 93 -2.23 -13.27 9.35
CA SER A 93 -3.53 -13.77 9.83
C SER A 93 -4.45 -12.63 10.22
N VAL A 94 -3.94 -11.63 10.93
CA VAL A 94 -4.70 -10.45 11.37
C VAL A 94 -5.18 -9.64 10.17
N LEU A 95 -4.28 -9.31 9.24
CA LEU A 95 -4.65 -8.53 8.05
C LEU A 95 -5.67 -9.27 7.17
N LEU A 96 -5.56 -10.60 7.03
CA LEU A 96 -6.55 -11.40 6.31
C LEU A 96 -7.92 -11.37 7.01
N ALA A 97 -7.96 -11.55 8.33
CA ALA A 97 -9.20 -11.50 9.09
C ALA A 97 -9.91 -10.14 9.00
N LEU A 98 -9.15 -9.04 9.08
CA LEU A 98 -9.70 -7.69 8.89
C LEU A 98 -10.23 -7.50 7.46
N LYS A 99 -9.53 -8.03 6.46
CA LYS A 99 -9.96 -7.95 5.05
C LYS A 99 -11.22 -8.75 4.79
N ASP A 100 -11.33 -9.94 5.37
CA ASP A 100 -12.51 -10.82 5.27
C ASP A 100 -13.72 -10.20 5.98
N ALA A 101 -13.50 -9.43 7.03
CA ALA A 101 -14.52 -8.61 7.70
C ALA A 101 -14.93 -7.36 6.86
N GLY A 102 -14.33 -7.14 5.69
CA GLY A 102 -14.67 -6.04 4.79
C GLY A 102 -13.98 -4.71 5.11
N ALA A 103 -12.98 -4.69 5.99
CA ALA A 103 -12.27 -3.49 6.36
C ALA A 103 -11.38 -2.95 5.23
N PHE A 104 -11.22 -1.62 5.19
CA PHE A 104 -10.16 -0.98 4.44
C PHE A 104 -8.84 -1.11 5.21
N ILE A 105 -7.78 -1.51 4.51
CA ILE A 105 -6.46 -1.68 5.08
C ILE A 105 -5.47 -0.81 4.33
N GLY A 106 -4.71 0.00 5.07
CA GLY A 106 -3.68 0.86 4.49
C GLY A 106 -2.41 0.92 5.33
N ILE A 107 -1.35 1.50 4.77
CA ILE A 107 -0.07 1.70 5.42
C ILE A 107 0.32 3.17 5.31
N ILE A 108 0.80 3.74 6.42
CA ILE A 108 1.31 5.10 6.53
C ILE A 108 2.68 5.05 7.20
N SER A 109 3.75 5.23 6.46
CA SER A 109 5.11 5.05 6.99
C SER A 109 6.07 6.13 6.50
N THR A 110 7.15 6.36 7.24
CA THR A 110 8.30 7.18 6.80
C THR A 110 9.17 6.44 5.79
N LYS A 111 9.05 5.10 5.74
CA LYS A 111 9.71 4.26 4.73
C LYS A 111 9.13 4.53 3.35
N TYR A 112 9.95 4.47 2.31
CA TYR A 112 9.47 4.65 0.94
C TYR A 112 8.51 3.55 0.51
N ARG A 113 7.43 3.94 -0.15
CA ARG A 113 6.36 3.05 -0.63
C ARG A 113 6.88 1.88 -1.46
N TYR A 114 7.85 2.11 -2.35
CA TYR A 114 8.39 1.04 -3.18
C TYR A 114 9.08 -0.05 -2.35
N ARG A 115 9.76 0.30 -1.25
CA ARG A 115 10.38 -0.65 -0.32
C ARG A 115 9.36 -1.49 0.44
N ILE A 116 8.29 -0.84 0.88
CA ILE A 116 7.17 -1.51 1.53
C ILE A 116 6.56 -2.51 0.55
N LYS A 117 6.30 -2.10 -0.68
CA LYS A 117 5.72 -2.95 -1.72
C LYS A 117 6.61 -4.13 -2.09
N GLU A 118 7.92 -3.92 -2.24
CA GLU A 118 8.87 -4.97 -2.57
C GLU A 118 8.82 -6.14 -1.57
N MET A 119 8.65 -5.85 -0.29
CA MET A 119 8.49 -6.83 0.77
C MET A 119 7.08 -7.44 0.76
N LEU A 120 6.04 -6.61 0.70
CA LEU A 120 4.65 -7.08 0.80
C LEU A 120 4.20 -7.89 -0.42
N ASP A 121 4.69 -7.60 -1.62
CA ASP A 121 4.32 -8.33 -2.85
C ASP A 121 4.78 -9.80 -2.81
N GLN A 122 5.70 -10.17 -1.90
CA GLN A 122 6.10 -11.56 -1.63
C GLN A 122 5.06 -12.32 -0.80
N HIS A 123 4.24 -11.63 -0.03
CA HIS A 123 3.30 -12.21 0.96
C HIS A 123 1.83 -11.98 0.63
N PHE A 124 1.52 -10.92 -0.12
CA PHE A 124 0.15 -10.50 -0.41
C PHE A 124 -0.05 -10.22 -1.91
N PRO A 125 -1.28 -10.43 -2.45
CA PRO A 125 -1.61 -9.96 -3.79
C PRO A 125 -1.45 -8.45 -3.90
N GLY A 126 -0.98 -7.92 -5.03
CA GLY A 126 -0.72 -6.48 -5.22
C GLY A 126 -1.93 -5.55 -5.03
N SER A 127 -3.15 -6.09 -4.94
CA SER A 127 -4.39 -5.36 -4.64
C SER A 127 -4.88 -5.53 -3.19
N PHE A 128 -4.08 -6.12 -2.32
CA PHE A 128 -4.49 -6.41 -0.94
C PHE A 128 -4.70 -5.14 -0.13
N PHE A 129 -3.72 -4.24 -0.13
CA PHE A 129 -3.82 -2.96 0.55
C PHE A 129 -4.61 -1.97 -0.28
N ASN A 130 -5.53 -1.25 0.38
CA ASN A 130 -6.35 -0.23 -0.26
C ASN A 130 -5.54 1.03 -0.55
N ILE A 131 -4.54 1.34 0.31
CA ILE A 131 -3.63 2.47 0.17
C ILE A 131 -2.29 2.18 0.84
N ILE A 132 -1.21 2.72 0.29
CA ILE A 132 0.12 2.77 0.92
C ILE A 132 0.65 4.19 0.70
N ILE A 133 0.87 4.91 1.78
CA ILE A 133 1.50 6.24 1.81
C ILE A 133 2.90 6.06 2.39
N GLY A 134 3.92 6.30 1.58
CA GLY A 134 5.32 6.29 1.98
C GLY A 134 5.87 7.68 2.23
N GLY A 135 7.13 7.76 2.67
CA GLY A 135 7.79 9.02 2.96
C GLY A 135 7.89 9.96 1.75
N GLU A 136 7.87 9.44 0.53
CA GLU A 136 7.89 10.23 -0.71
C GLU A 136 6.53 10.81 -1.11
N ASP A 137 5.44 10.37 -0.48
CA ASP A 137 4.07 10.78 -0.82
C ASP A 137 3.60 12.00 -0.04
N VAL A 138 4.37 12.47 0.94
CA VAL A 138 4.06 13.58 1.83
C VAL A 138 5.15 14.64 1.78
N GLN A 139 4.80 15.90 2.04
CA GLN A 139 5.76 16.98 2.17
C GLN A 139 6.37 17.01 3.57
N THR A 140 5.57 16.68 4.58
CA THR A 140 5.99 16.66 5.97
C THR A 140 5.78 15.28 6.56
N ALA A 141 6.87 14.64 6.97
CA ALA A 141 6.86 13.31 7.58
C ALA A 141 6.16 13.30 8.94
N LYS A 142 5.83 12.10 9.44
CA LYS A 142 5.38 11.90 10.82
C LYS A 142 6.33 12.60 11.81
N PRO A 143 5.82 13.28 12.84
CA PRO A 143 4.47 13.26 13.38
C PRO A 143 3.45 14.19 12.72
N SER A 144 3.74 14.75 11.54
CA SER A 144 2.70 15.47 10.77
C SER A 144 1.52 14.54 10.45
N PRO A 145 0.29 15.02 10.55
CA PRO A 145 -0.90 14.23 10.22
C PRO A 145 -1.12 14.05 8.72
N GLU A 146 -0.26 14.62 7.86
CA GLU A 146 -0.46 14.71 6.41
C GLU A 146 -0.76 13.37 5.77
N GLY A 147 0.05 12.34 6.06
CA GLY A 147 -0.14 11.00 5.48
C GLY A 147 -1.45 10.34 5.90
N LEU A 148 -1.84 10.45 7.18
CA LEU A 148 -3.12 9.93 7.67
C LEU A 148 -4.31 10.64 7.02
N LEU A 149 -4.28 11.97 6.98
CA LEU A 149 -5.36 12.76 6.38
C LEU A 149 -5.47 12.53 4.87
N LEU A 150 -4.34 12.34 4.19
CA LEU A 150 -4.29 11.96 2.77
C LEU A 150 -4.95 10.59 2.54
N ALA A 151 -4.64 9.60 3.36
CA ALA A 151 -5.23 8.27 3.27
C ALA A 151 -6.75 8.29 3.51
N ILE A 152 -7.20 8.95 4.56
CA ILE A 152 -8.63 9.11 4.90
C ILE A 152 -9.40 9.77 3.73
N LYS A 153 -8.81 10.82 3.14
CA LYS A 153 -9.39 11.51 1.98
C LYS A 153 -9.48 10.60 0.76
N GLN A 154 -8.42 9.85 0.43
CA GLN A 154 -8.38 8.99 -0.74
C GLN A 154 -9.28 7.76 -0.60
N LEU A 155 -9.42 7.23 0.62
CA LEU A 155 -10.33 6.11 0.91
C LEU A 155 -11.79 6.55 1.03
N HIS A 156 -12.08 7.86 1.09
CA HIS A 156 -13.41 8.42 1.30
C HIS A 156 -14.07 7.93 2.60
N VAL A 157 -13.29 7.78 3.66
CA VAL A 157 -13.73 7.37 5.00
C VAL A 157 -13.66 8.54 5.98
N THR A 158 -14.24 8.37 7.18
CA THR A 158 -14.18 9.39 8.24
C THR A 158 -13.10 9.05 9.27
N LYS A 159 -12.67 10.06 10.04
CA LYS A 159 -11.73 9.86 11.16
C LYS A 159 -12.29 8.93 12.22
N ALA A 160 -13.59 9.03 12.52
CA ALA A 160 -14.26 8.20 13.50
C ALA A 160 -14.37 6.71 13.10
N GLU A 161 -14.27 6.40 11.81
CA GLU A 161 -14.27 5.04 11.29
C GLU A 161 -12.86 4.47 11.15
N THR A 162 -11.83 5.28 11.46
CA THR A 162 -10.42 4.94 11.23
C THR A 162 -9.69 4.72 12.53
N LEU A 163 -8.97 3.61 12.64
CA LEU A 163 -7.99 3.33 13.68
C LEU A 163 -6.59 3.38 13.04
N TYR A 164 -5.67 4.13 13.66
CA TYR A 164 -4.25 4.09 13.30
C TYR A 164 -3.48 3.22 14.27
N ILE A 165 -2.67 2.32 13.75
CA ILE A 165 -1.89 1.35 14.53
C ILE A 165 -0.40 1.60 14.30
N GLY A 166 0.37 1.74 15.38
CA GLY A 166 1.81 1.96 15.32
C GLY A 166 2.51 1.56 16.61
N ASP A 167 3.85 1.47 16.58
CA ASP A 167 4.67 1.03 17.70
C ASP A 167 5.40 2.17 18.43
N SER A 168 5.34 3.40 17.88
CA SER A 168 6.18 4.50 18.34
C SER A 168 5.40 5.70 18.86
N THR A 169 6.07 6.54 19.66
CA THR A 169 5.53 7.84 20.10
C THR A 169 5.31 8.79 18.91
N VAL A 170 6.03 8.60 17.80
CA VAL A 170 5.84 9.35 16.56
C VAL A 170 4.47 9.02 15.95
N ASP A 171 4.07 7.73 15.97
CA ASP A 171 2.76 7.30 15.48
C ASP A 171 1.63 7.82 16.36
N ALA A 172 1.79 7.70 17.68
CA ALA A 172 0.82 8.22 18.63
C ALA A 172 0.62 9.74 18.49
N ALA A 173 1.71 10.49 18.29
CA ALA A 173 1.66 11.93 18.03
C ALA A 173 0.99 12.24 16.68
N THR A 174 1.24 11.44 15.64
CA THR A 174 0.61 11.55 14.32
C THR A 174 -0.90 11.36 14.40
N ALA A 175 -1.35 10.30 15.08
CA ALA A 175 -2.76 10.02 15.30
C ALA A 175 -3.46 11.17 16.06
N LYS A 176 -2.83 11.64 17.15
CA LYS A 176 -3.31 12.78 17.93
C LYS A 176 -3.44 14.04 17.06
N ALA A 177 -2.43 14.35 16.26
CA ALA A 177 -2.45 15.52 15.37
C ALA A 177 -3.52 15.40 14.29
N ALA A 178 -3.78 14.17 13.79
CA ALA A 178 -4.83 13.90 12.80
C ALA A 178 -6.24 13.93 13.43
N GLY A 179 -6.37 13.76 14.74
CA GLY A 179 -7.66 13.53 15.42
C GLY A 179 -8.27 12.19 15.03
N VAL A 180 -7.46 11.14 15.00
CA VAL A 180 -7.79 9.75 14.69
C VAL A 180 -7.47 8.90 15.93
N ASP A 181 -8.27 7.88 16.19
CA ASP A 181 -8.01 6.96 17.29
C ASP A 181 -6.72 6.15 17.03
N PHE A 182 -5.97 5.91 18.12
CA PHE A 182 -4.67 5.24 18.07
C PHE A 182 -4.71 3.92 18.84
N ALA A 183 -4.12 2.88 18.26
CA ALA A 183 -3.75 1.67 18.98
C ALA A 183 -2.23 1.47 18.92
N GLY A 184 -1.62 1.34 20.09
CA GLY A 184 -0.19 1.06 20.18
C GLY A 184 0.08 -0.45 20.16
N VAL A 185 1.17 -0.88 19.49
CA VAL A 185 1.69 -2.25 19.62
C VAL A 185 3.14 -2.21 20.11
N THR A 186 3.49 -3.08 21.07
CA THR A 186 4.81 -3.07 21.72
C THR A 186 5.83 -3.99 21.02
N HIS A 187 5.82 -4.03 19.70
CA HIS A 187 6.78 -4.81 18.90
C HIS A 187 8.14 -4.11 18.78
N GLY A 188 8.15 -2.78 18.87
CA GLY A 188 9.34 -1.96 18.73
C GLY A 188 10.06 -1.70 20.05
N VAL A 189 10.82 -0.61 20.09
CA VAL A 189 11.63 -0.21 21.27
C VAL A 189 10.87 0.70 22.23
N THR A 190 9.69 1.19 21.85
CA THR A 190 8.86 2.07 22.69
C THR A 190 8.08 1.23 23.70
N SER A 191 8.19 1.58 24.98
CA SER A 191 7.47 0.86 26.03
C SER A 191 5.98 1.18 26.04
N ALA A 192 5.17 0.26 26.61
CA ALA A 192 3.74 0.49 26.81
C ALA A 192 3.47 1.76 27.66
N GLU A 193 4.35 2.05 28.63
CA GLU A 193 4.24 3.26 29.46
C GLU A 193 4.44 4.53 28.64
N GLU A 194 5.40 4.54 27.69
CA GLU A 194 5.65 5.68 26.82
C GLU A 194 4.49 5.90 25.85
N LEU A 195 3.95 4.84 25.24
CA LEU A 195 2.77 4.90 24.38
C LEU A 195 1.54 5.36 25.16
N GLY A 196 1.38 4.89 26.40
CA GLY A 196 0.26 5.23 27.29
C GLY A 196 0.16 6.71 27.66
N LYS A 197 1.22 7.51 27.45
CA LYS A 197 1.20 8.97 27.65
C LYS A 197 0.39 9.72 26.58
N TYR A 198 0.05 9.06 25.47
CA TYR A 198 -0.75 9.63 24.39
C TYR A 198 -2.19 9.15 24.45
N PRO A 199 -3.15 9.90 23.91
CA PRO A 199 -4.50 9.38 23.71
C PRO A 199 -4.46 8.11 22.87
N HIS A 200 -5.08 7.04 23.36
CA HIS A 200 -5.09 5.74 22.70
C HIS A 200 -6.40 4.99 22.97
N TRP A 201 -6.79 4.14 22.03
CA TRP A 201 -7.87 3.19 22.22
C TRP A 201 -7.38 1.97 23.02
N LYS A 202 -6.23 1.38 22.63
CA LYS A 202 -5.64 0.21 23.28
C LYS A 202 -4.12 0.23 23.09
N ILE A 203 -3.37 -0.31 24.07
CA ILE A 203 -1.97 -0.69 23.92
C ILE A 203 -1.89 -2.21 23.96
N MET A 204 -1.31 -2.79 22.93
CA MET A 204 -1.31 -4.22 22.63
C MET A 204 0.11 -4.79 22.64
N ASN A 205 0.24 -6.08 23.00
CA ASN A 205 1.49 -6.81 22.86
C ASN A 205 1.57 -7.58 21.54
N SER A 206 0.42 -7.82 20.90
CA SER A 206 0.30 -8.50 19.60
C SER A 206 -0.84 -7.88 18.79
N LEU A 207 -0.71 -7.86 17.46
CA LEU A 207 -1.77 -7.42 16.57
C LEU A 207 -3.02 -8.31 16.65
N GLU A 208 -2.92 -9.54 17.15
CA GLU A 208 -4.07 -10.44 17.34
C GLU A 208 -5.14 -9.81 18.25
N GLU A 209 -4.71 -8.96 19.17
CA GLU A 209 -5.62 -8.25 20.08
C GLU A 209 -6.57 -7.26 19.36
N LEU A 210 -6.31 -6.93 18.10
CA LEU A 210 -7.26 -6.17 17.25
C LEU A 210 -8.51 -6.99 16.90
N LEU A 211 -8.41 -8.32 16.91
CA LEU A 211 -9.49 -9.24 16.55
C LEU A 211 -10.34 -9.64 17.77
N GLU A 212 -9.83 -9.39 18.97
CA GLU A 212 -10.58 -9.65 20.20
C GLU A 212 -11.80 -8.73 20.25
N THR A 213 -12.96 -9.30 20.48
CA THR A 213 -14.18 -8.53 20.75
C THR A 213 -14.18 -8.11 22.21
N ASP A 214 -13.61 -6.97 22.52
CA ASP A 214 -13.81 -6.37 23.82
C ASP A 214 -15.29 -6.05 24.00
N GLU A 215 -15.92 -6.58 25.02
CA GLU A 215 -17.09 -5.96 25.63
C GLU A 215 -16.64 -4.55 26.06
N GLN A 216 -17.17 -3.53 25.37
CA GLN A 216 -16.75 -2.14 25.52
C GLN A 216 -16.68 -1.72 26.99
N PRO A 217 -15.57 -1.08 27.45
CA PRO A 217 -15.67 -0.19 28.58
C PRO A 217 -16.59 0.96 28.18
N THR A 218 -17.76 1.01 28.76
CA THR A 218 -18.71 2.09 28.61
C THR A 218 -18.03 3.40 29.00
N HIS A 219 -17.67 4.22 28.02
CA HIS A 219 -17.36 5.62 28.29
C HIS A 219 -18.55 6.24 29.01
N PRO A 220 -18.36 6.99 30.09
CA PRO A 220 -19.45 7.69 30.72
C PRO A 220 -20.03 8.67 29.70
N VAL A 221 -21.25 8.39 29.24
CA VAL A 221 -22.01 9.27 28.36
C VAL A 221 -22.31 10.52 29.15
N VAL A 222 -21.56 11.59 28.93
CA VAL A 222 -21.98 12.93 29.30
C VAL A 222 -23.08 13.29 28.32
N ASN A 223 -24.35 13.14 28.75
CA ASN A 223 -25.51 13.53 27.97
C ASN A 223 -25.50 15.04 27.70
N PRO A 224 -25.37 15.49 26.46
CA PRO A 224 -25.72 16.87 26.14
C PRO A 224 -27.28 17.04 26.24
N PRO A 225 -27.79 18.25 26.55
CA PRO A 225 -29.20 18.46 26.71
C PRO A 225 -29.97 18.15 25.42
N SER A 226 -31.09 17.49 25.57
CA SER A 226 -32.00 17.02 24.51
C SER A 226 -32.45 18.12 23.56
N VAL A 227 -31.97 18.09 22.35
CA VAL A 227 -32.55 18.85 21.21
C VAL A 227 -33.38 17.85 20.39
N PRO A 228 -34.63 18.19 19.98
CA PRO A 228 -35.48 17.25 19.26
C PRO A 228 -34.88 16.89 17.89
N VAL A 229 -34.62 15.59 17.68
CA VAL A 229 -34.09 15.04 16.44
C VAL A 229 -35.19 14.99 15.39
N ILE A 230 -35.11 15.86 14.38
CA ILE A 230 -35.88 15.71 13.14
C ILE A 230 -35.28 14.53 12.36
N VAL A 231 -35.97 13.39 12.37
CA VAL A 231 -35.61 12.20 11.62
C VAL A 231 -35.83 12.46 10.13
N SER A 232 -34.79 12.91 9.44
CA SER A 232 -34.75 12.88 7.99
C SER A 232 -34.42 11.45 7.53
N ARG A 233 -35.42 10.75 7.01
CA ARG A 233 -35.24 9.46 6.35
C ARG A 233 -34.40 9.66 5.09
N ARG A 234 -33.09 9.42 5.17
CA ARG A 234 -32.23 9.28 4.00
C ARG A 234 -32.52 7.93 3.36
N THR A 235 -33.13 7.93 2.19
CA THR A 235 -33.24 6.80 1.29
C THR A 235 -31.83 6.33 0.92
N PRO A 236 -31.52 5.01 0.91
CA PRO A 236 -30.21 4.51 0.51
C PRO A 236 -29.97 4.88 -0.96
N CYS A 237 -28.85 5.54 -1.22
CA CYS A 237 -28.39 5.83 -2.58
C CYS A 237 -28.06 4.49 -3.27
N ARG A 238 -29.00 3.96 -4.02
CA ARG A 238 -28.88 2.78 -4.86
C ARG A 238 -27.87 3.11 -5.97
N LYS A 239 -26.58 2.76 -5.80
CA LYS A 239 -25.63 2.73 -6.91
C LYS A 239 -26.28 1.90 -8.01
N LYS A 240 -26.68 2.53 -9.12
CA LYS A 240 -27.14 1.83 -10.32
C LYS A 240 -26.00 0.95 -10.80
N MET A 241 -26.03 -0.33 -10.42
CA MET A 241 -25.23 -1.34 -11.09
C MET A 241 -25.74 -1.42 -12.52
N ILE A 242 -24.91 -0.95 -13.46
CA ILE A 242 -25.23 -1.12 -14.89
C ILE A 242 -25.33 -2.62 -15.11
N ASN A 243 -26.53 -3.08 -15.47
CA ASN A 243 -26.81 -4.48 -15.64
C ASN A 243 -26.01 -5.00 -16.84
N ILE A 244 -25.46 -6.21 -16.73
CA ILE A 244 -24.64 -6.85 -17.78
C ILE A 244 -25.37 -6.83 -19.14
N TRP A 245 -26.70 -6.97 -19.09
CA TRP A 245 -27.57 -6.90 -20.27
C TRP A 245 -27.55 -5.52 -20.94
N GLN A 246 -27.43 -4.43 -20.21
CA GLN A 246 -27.30 -3.08 -20.78
C GLN A 246 -25.99 -2.89 -21.52
N ILE A 247 -24.90 -3.49 -21.01
CA ILE A 247 -23.60 -3.47 -21.69
C ILE A 247 -23.65 -4.31 -22.96
N LEU A 248 -24.28 -5.50 -22.93
CA LEU A 248 -24.44 -6.35 -24.09
C LEU A 248 -25.34 -5.72 -25.15
N ILE A 249 -26.43 -5.09 -24.76
CA ILE A 249 -27.32 -4.35 -25.70
C ILE A 249 -26.58 -3.19 -26.36
N LEU A 250 -25.82 -2.40 -25.58
CA LEU A 250 -25.03 -1.30 -26.14
C LEU A 250 -23.97 -1.80 -27.13
N ALA A 251 -23.39 -2.96 -26.82
CA ALA A 251 -22.41 -3.63 -27.64
C ALA A 251 -22.99 -4.10 -28.98
N VAL A 252 -24.19 -4.69 -28.94
CA VAL A 252 -24.90 -5.12 -30.16
C VAL A 252 -25.37 -3.92 -30.98
N LEU A 253 -25.84 -2.84 -30.34
CA LEU A 253 -26.25 -1.61 -31.05
C LEU A 253 -25.07 -0.93 -31.72
N LEU A 254 -23.90 -0.89 -31.09
CA LEU A 254 -22.66 -0.39 -31.69
C LEU A 254 -22.22 -1.27 -32.87
N TRP A 255 -22.37 -2.58 -32.79
CA TRP A 255 -22.04 -3.48 -33.89
C TRP A 255 -22.99 -3.29 -35.08
N LEU A 256 -24.30 -3.11 -34.86
CA LEU A 256 -25.30 -2.85 -35.92
C LEU A 256 -25.18 -1.47 -36.57
N SER A 257 -24.48 -0.51 -35.99
CA SER A 257 -24.26 0.82 -36.53
C SER A 257 -23.06 0.92 -37.49
N PHE A 258 -22.29 -0.13 -37.68
CA PHE A 258 -21.22 -0.18 -38.67
C PHE A 258 -21.72 -0.87 -39.94
N GLU A 259 -21.72 -0.13 -41.04
CA GLU A 259 -22.03 -0.68 -42.38
C GLU A 259 -20.98 -1.72 -42.82
N GLU A 260 -21.42 -2.73 -43.58
CA GLU A 260 -20.60 -3.86 -44.03
C GLU A 260 -19.47 -3.36 -44.98
N GLY A 261 -18.21 -3.47 -44.51
CA GLY A 261 -17.01 -3.26 -45.29
C GLY A 261 -15.99 -4.39 -45.04
N GLU A 262 -15.01 -4.56 -45.94
CA GLU A 262 -14.00 -5.65 -45.90
C GLU A 262 -13.20 -5.75 -44.57
N ASP A 263 -13.23 -4.72 -43.73
CA ASP A 263 -12.53 -4.67 -42.44
C ASP A 263 -13.38 -5.09 -41.23
N SER A 264 -14.60 -5.60 -41.42
CA SER A 264 -15.55 -5.95 -40.37
C SER A 264 -15.00 -6.99 -39.35
N ASN A 265 -14.16 -7.91 -39.83
CA ASN A 265 -13.52 -8.91 -38.98
C ASN A 265 -12.50 -8.33 -37.98
N VAL A 266 -11.77 -7.29 -38.37
CA VAL A 266 -10.78 -6.65 -37.49
C VAL A 266 -11.48 -5.88 -36.37
N PHE A 267 -12.60 -5.20 -36.68
CA PHE A 267 -13.40 -4.49 -35.67
C PHE A 267 -14.12 -5.46 -34.72
N LEU A 268 -14.65 -6.59 -35.22
CA LEU A 268 -15.25 -7.63 -34.39
C LEU A 268 -14.24 -8.19 -33.37
N TRP A 269 -13.04 -8.52 -33.81
CA TRP A 269 -12.00 -9.01 -32.92
C TRP A 269 -11.52 -7.96 -31.92
N ALA A 270 -11.38 -6.70 -32.33
CA ALA A 270 -11.05 -5.61 -31.42
C ALA A 270 -12.13 -5.40 -30.36
N PHE A 271 -13.41 -5.49 -30.76
CA PHE A 271 -14.54 -5.39 -29.85
C PHE A 271 -14.60 -6.54 -28.84
N ILE A 272 -14.43 -7.80 -29.28
CA ILE A 272 -14.36 -8.97 -28.43
C ILE A 272 -13.21 -8.83 -27.41
N LEU A 273 -12.05 -8.32 -27.84
CA LEU A 273 -10.90 -8.11 -26.97
C LEU A 273 -11.17 -7.03 -25.90
N VAL A 274 -11.83 -5.92 -26.26
CA VAL A 274 -12.23 -4.87 -25.32
C VAL A 274 -13.26 -5.38 -24.32
N LEU A 275 -14.25 -6.15 -24.78
CA LEU A 275 -15.26 -6.76 -23.90
C LEU A 275 -14.62 -7.72 -22.92
N LEU A 276 -13.74 -8.60 -23.37
CA LEU A 276 -12.99 -9.52 -22.53
C LEU A 276 -12.08 -8.77 -21.53
N TYR A 277 -11.48 -7.66 -21.93
CA TYR A 277 -10.70 -6.80 -21.04
C TYR A 277 -11.57 -6.19 -19.93
N ILE A 278 -12.77 -5.68 -20.25
CA ILE A 278 -13.72 -5.13 -19.28
C ILE A 278 -14.17 -6.21 -18.30
N LEU A 279 -14.50 -7.42 -18.80
CA LEU A 279 -14.95 -8.54 -18.00
C LEU A 279 -13.85 -9.06 -17.06
N THR A 280 -12.59 -9.06 -17.50
CA THR A 280 -11.44 -9.44 -16.66
C THR A 280 -11.13 -8.42 -15.60
N LYS A 281 -11.14 -7.11 -15.96
CA LYS A 281 -10.88 -6.01 -15.02
C LYS A 281 -11.94 -5.93 -13.91
N ARG A 282 -13.19 -6.32 -14.20
CA ARG A 282 -14.29 -6.37 -13.22
C ARG A 282 -14.38 -7.71 -12.46
N ARG A 283 -13.43 -8.64 -12.63
CA ARG A 283 -13.43 -9.97 -12.00
C ARG A 283 -14.71 -10.80 -12.28
N ILE A 284 -15.35 -10.58 -13.42
CA ILE A 284 -16.56 -11.31 -13.80
C ILE A 284 -16.22 -12.69 -14.38
N LEU A 285 -15.00 -12.88 -14.89
CA LEU A 285 -14.53 -14.16 -15.43
C LEU A 285 -13.87 -15.02 -14.34
N PRO A 286 -14.22 -16.32 -14.25
CA PRO A 286 -13.61 -17.24 -13.29
C PRO A 286 -12.10 -17.38 -13.50
N ASN A 287 -11.34 -17.50 -12.41
CA ASN A 287 -9.87 -17.64 -12.43
C ASN A 287 -9.37 -18.83 -13.28
N ARG A 288 -10.18 -19.89 -13.45
CA ARG A 288 -9.86 -21.04 -14.30
C ARG A 288 -9.71 -20.68 -15.78
N ILE A 289 -10.48 -19.71 -16.28
CA ILE A 289 -10.39 -19.23 -17.67
C ILE A 289 -9.18 -18.33 -17.84
N LEU A 290 -8.89 -17.48 -16.85
CA LEU A 290 -7.78 -16.52 -16.87
C LEU A 290 -6.39 -17.17 -16.85
N ASN A 291 -6.28 -18.41 -16.34
CA ASN A 291 -5.02 -19.15 -16.20
C ASN A 291 -4.86 -20.30 -17.19
N SER A 292 -5.75 -20.41 -18.19
CA SER A 292 -5.64 -21.47 -19.21
C SER A 292 -4.50 -21.17 -20.21
N PRO A 293 -3.79 -22.21 -20.72
CA PRO A 293 -2.65 -22.04 -21.63
C PRO A 293 -2.96 -21.26 -22.92
N TRP A 294 -4.18 -21.35 -23.43
CA TRP A 294 -4.61 -20.63 -24.65
C TRP A 294 -4.94 -19.14 -24.38
N TRP A 295 -5.16 -18.73 -23.12
CA TRP A 295 -5.43 -17.33 -22.74
C TRP A 295 -4.16 -16.47 -22.63
N LEU A 296 -3.00 -17.08 -22.41
CA LEU A 296 -1.70 -16.38 -22.24
C LEU A 296 -1.33 -15.49 -23.43
N PRO A 297 -1.47 -15.94 -24.69
CA PRO A 297 -1.22 -15.09 -25.86
C PRO A 297 -2.15 -13.85 -25.94
N CYS A 298 -3.42 -14.01 -25.51
CA CYS A 298 -4.39 -12.92 -25.45
C CYS A 298 -4.04 -11.87 -24.39
N LYS A 299 -3.55 -12.27 -23.21
CA LYS A 299 -3.06 -11.36 -22.16
C LYS A 299 -1.88 -10.50 -22.63
N ILE A 300 -0.95 -11.07 -23.37
CA ILE A 300 0.22 -10.35 -23.90
C ILE A 300 -0.22 -9.32 -24.93
N ARG A 301 -1.13 -9.68 -25.85
CA ARG A 301 -1.66 -8.77 -26.87
C ARG A 301 -2.51 -7.63 -26.26
N LEU A 302 -3.31 -7.91 -25.23
CA LEU A 302 -4.09 -6.91 -24.50
C LEU A 302 -3.21 -5.91 -23.75
N ARG A 303 -2.11 -6.36 -23.13
CA ARG A 303 -1.13 -5.47 -22.50
C ARG A 303 -0.41 -4.58 -23.51
N ALA A 304 -0.04 -5.13 -24.66
CA ALA A 304 0.60 -4.36 -25.73
C ALA A 304 -0.34 -3.28 -26.31
N LEU A 305 -1.65 -3.58 -26.47
CA LEU A 305 -2.64 -2.60 -26.90
C LEU A 305 -2.84 -1.49 -25.86
N HIS A 306 -2.90 -1.85 -24.57
CA HIS A 306 -3.02 -0.88 -23.49
C HIS A 306 -1.83 0.10 -23.44
N ILE A 307 -0.61 -0.43 -23.59
CA ILE A 307 0.62 0.40 -23.63
C ILE A 307 0.60 1.34 -24.84
N LYS A 308 0.13 0.88 -26.01
CA LYS A 308 0.01 1.72 -27.22
C LYS A 308 -1.05 2.81 -27.09
N MET A 309 -2.21 2.52 -26.48
CA MET A 309 -3.25 3.52 -26.24
C MET A 309 -2.82 4.59 -25.24
N VAL A 310 -2.08 4.21 -24.19
CA VAL A 310 -1.64 5.15 -23.15
C VAL A 310 -0.49 6.03 -23.61
N GLN A 311 0.35 5.54 -24.55
CA GLN A 311 1.54 6.28 -25.03
C GLN A 311 1.31 7.17 -26.26
N GLY A 312 0.14 7.14 -26.89
CA GLY A 312 -0.22 8.02 -28.02
C GLY A 312 0.70 7.95 -29.26
N LYS A 313 1.53 6.89 -29.42
CA LYS A 313 2.48 6.76 -30.51
C LYS A 313 1.86 6.02 -31.70
N LYS A 314 1.93 6.66 -32.90
CA LYS A 314 1.59 6.03 -34.19
C LYS A 314 2.46 4.79 -34.39
N THR A 315 1.85 3.70 -34.83
CA THR A 315 2.52 2.44 -35.16
C THR A 315 3.43 2.59 -36.37
N PRO A 316 4.68 2.05 -36.35
CA PRO A 316 5.45 1.86 -37.58
C PRO A 316 4.83 0.74 -38.42
N PRO A 317 5.02 0.76 -39.79
CA PRO A 317 4.41 -0.23 -40.69
C PRO A 317 4.99 -1.63 -40.44
N MET A 318 4.17 -2.65 -40.69
CA MET A 318 4.38 -4.07 -40.35
C MET A 318 5.52 -4.79 -41.10
N SER A 319 6.41 -4.11 -41.81
CA SER A 319 7.49 -4.74 -42.62
C SER A 319 8.80 -5.01 -41.85
N GLU A 320 8.95 -4.59 -40.61
CA GLU A 320 10.20 -4.80 -39.86
C GLU A 320 10.14 -5.84 -38.69
N ALA A 321 9.06 -6.62 -38.59
CA ALA A 321 8.88 -7.59 -37.50
C ALA A 321 9.36 -9.02 -37.80
N VAL A 322 10.19 -9.23 -38.85
CA VAL A 322 10.62 -10.59 -39.27
C VAL A 322 12.14 -10.77 -39.18
N SER A 323 12.83 -10.18 -38.24
CA SER A 323 14.29 -10.37 -38.12
C SER A 323 14.80 -10.67 -36.70
N TYR A 324 14.01 -11.33 -35.85
CA TYR A 324 14.51 -11.75 -34.51
C TYR A 324 14.26 -13.24 -34.17
N THR A 325 14.36 -14.14 -35.15
CA THR A 325 14.27 -15.59 -34.90
C THR A 325 15.54 -16.39 -35.23
N HIS A 326 16.67 -15.75 -35.53
CA HIS A 326 17.92 -16.45 -35.84
C HIS A 326 19.11 -16.00 -34.99
N LEU A 327 18.98 -16.03 -33.66
CA LEU A 327 20.14 -15.87 -32.76
C LEU A 327 19.93 -16.64 -31.46
N ARG A 328 19.75 -17.98 -31.57
CA ARG A 328 19.96 -18.94 -30.47
C ARG A 328 20.18 -20.34 -31.01
N ALA A 329 21.33 -20.53 -31.67
CA ALA A 329 21.86 -21.86 -31.91
C ALA A 329 23.36 -21.71 -32.21
N HIS A 330 24.19 -21.41 -31.22
CA HIS A 330 25.63 -21.67 -31.18
C HIS A 330 26.21 -21.11 -29.88
N GLU A 331 26.05 -21.87 -28.81
CA GLU A 331 26.96 -21.84 -27.65
C GLU A 331 26.62 -23.03 -26.75
N THR A 332 26.97 -24.23 -27.24
CA THR A 332 27.28 -25.41 -26.43
C THR A 332 28.30 -26.23 -27.18
N SER A 333 29.57 -25.92 -26.95
CA SER A 333 30.73 -26.85 -27.00
C SER A 333 32.01 -26.01 -26.92
N LEU A 334 32.54 -25.91 -25.73
CA LEU A 334 33.93 -26.10 -25.33
C LEU A 334 34.08 -25.82 -23.84
#